data_88246747e089afcbc21bf0d392b6507d
#
_entry.id   88246747e089afcbc21bf0d392b6507d
#
_cell.length_a   1.000
_cell.length_b   1.000
_cell.length_c   1.000
_cell.angle_alpha   90.00
_cell.angle_beta   90.00
_cell.angle_gamma   90.00
#
_symmetry.space_group_name_H-M   'P 1'
#
loop_
_entity.id
_entity.type
_entity.pdbx_description
1 polymer ?
#
loop_
_entity_poly.entity_id
_entity_poly.type
_entity_poly.pdbx_seq_one_letter_code
_entity_poly.pdbx_strand_id
1 'polypeptide(L)'
;MVSNHPKALKVLFFTEMWERMSYYGMRGILVLFMTASIQDGGLDFSNSSASAIYGIYAAAVYLATLPGGWIADNLYGQQKTVLYGGIIIMFGHLILAIPNMSLFYFGLTLVVIGTGLLKPNISALVGGLYENKIDMRESGFTIFYMSINLGSILGFFICGYLGENIGWHYGFGAAGIGMLFGVIQYIL
;
A
#
# COMPACT_ATOMS: atom_id res chain seq x y z
N MET A 1 -19.83 -10.12 18.95
CA MET A 1 -19.88 -10.25 17.48
C MET A 1 -18.53 -10.61 16.84
N VAL A 2 -17.40 -10.07 17.27
CA VAL A 2 -16.07 -10.36 16.64
C VAL A 2 -15.53 -11.76 16.96
N SER A 3 -16.00 -12.44 17.99
CA SER A 3 -15.44 -13.71 18.51
C SER A 3 -15.65 -14.94 17.62
N ASN A 4 -16.53 -14.88 16.62
CA ASN A 4 -16.88 -16.06 15.78
C ASN A 4 -16.19 -16.07 14.40
N HIS A 5 -15.43 -15.02 14.06
CA HIS A 5 -14.71 -14.95 12.80
C HIS A 5 -13.41 -15.78 12.82
N PRO A 6 -12.94 -16.28 11.66
CA PRO A 6 -11.67 -16.98 11.56
C PRO A 6 -10.51 -16.11 12.09
N LYS A 7 -9.59 -16.72 12.85
CA LYS A 7 -8.43 -15.98 13.42
C LYS A 7 -7.58 -15.30 12.35
N ALA A 8 -7.47 -15.89 11.17
CA ALA A 8 -6.75 -15.34 10.03
C ALA A 8 -7.33 -14.00 9.54
N LEU A 9 -8.62 -13.72 9.75
CA LEU A 9 -9.20 -12.40 9.42
C LEU A 9 -8.48 -11.27 10.15
N LYS A 10 -8.06 -11.49 11.40
CA LYS A 10 -7.32 -10.50 12.19
C LYS A 10 -5.95 -10.20 11.55
N VAL A 11 -5.27 -11.22 11.06
CA VAL A 11 -3.99 -11.06 10.35
C VAL A 11 -4.20 -10.25 9.09
N LEU A 12 -5.17 -10.63 8.25
CA LEU A 12 -5.46 -9.91 7.00
C LEU A 12 -5.94 -8.47 7.24
N PHE A 13 -6.72 -8.22 8.31
CA PHE A 13 -7.15 -6.89 8.72
C PHE A 13 -5.95 -5.96 8.99
N PHE A 14 -5.01 -6.38 9.82
CA PHE A 14 -3.87 -5.54 10.16
C PHE A 14 -2.88 -5.42 8.99
N THR A 15 -2.72 -6.47 8.19
CA THR A 15 -1.88 -6.41 6.98
C THR A 15 -2.43 -5.38 5.99
N GLU A 16 -3.74 -5.41 5.72
CA GLU A 16 -4.40 -4.41 4.87
C GLU A 16 -4.30 -3.02 5.48
N MET A 17 -4.53 -2.88 6.79
CA MET A 17 -4.43 -1.59 7.48
C MET A 17 -3.05 -0.95 7.29
N TRP A 18 -1.96 -1.70 7.49
CA TRP A 18 -0.60 -1.20 7.31
C TRP A 18 -0.28 -0.91 5.84
N GLU A 19 -0.75 -1.76 4.95
CA GLU A 19 -0.60 -1.50 3.51
C GLU A 19 -1.36 -0.23 3.10
N ARG A 20 -2.61 -0.06 3.53
CA ARG A 20 -3.39 1.15 3.24
C ARG A 20 -2.78 2.41 3.87
N MET A 21 -2.25 2.29 5.10
CA MET A 21 -1.49 3.37 5.73
C MET A 21 -0.31 3.80 4.88
N SER A 22 0.49 2.86 4.40
CA SER A 22 1.65 3.16 3.57
C SER A 22 1.24 3.74 2.20
N TYR A 23 0.24 3.13 1.54
CA TYR A 23 -0.22 3.53 0.23
C TYR A 23 -0.88 4.92 0.22
N TYR A 24 -1.85 5.16 1.10
CA TYR A 24 -2.55 6.45 1.17
C TYR A 24 -1.66 7.55 1.77
N GLY A 25 -0.79 7.19 2.72
CA GLY A 25 0.19 8.12 3.26
C GLY A 25 1.16 8.64 2.20
N MET A 26 1.78 7.74 1.45
CA MET A 26 2.64 8.11 0.32
C MET A 26 1.86 8.92 -0.73
N ARG A 27 0.68 8.45 -1.11
CA ARG A 27 -0.14 9.06 -2.14
C ARG A 27 -0.60 10.46 -1.77
N GLY A 28 -0.87 10.72 -0.48
CA GLY A 28 -1.27 12.03 0.04
C GLY A 28 -0.18 13.10 -0.12
N ILE A 29 1.09 12.72 0.02
CA ILE A 29 2.21 13.65 -0.11
C ILE A 29 2.85 13.66 -1.50
N LEU A 30 2.52 12.70 -2.38
CA LEU A 30 3.21 12.49 -3.65
C LEU A 30 3.14 13.71 -4.58
N VAL A 31 1.94 14.27 -4.79
CA VAL A 31 1.76 15.43 -5.67
C VAL A 31 2.39 16.68 -5.03
N LEU A 32 2.22 16.85 -3.73
CA LEU A 32 2.82 17.97 -2.99
C LEU A 32 4.34 17.95 -3.11
N PHE A 33 4.96 16.79 -2.91
CA PHE A 33 6.40 16.59 -3.09
C PHE A 33 6.87 16.91 -4.52
N MET A 34 6.13 16.45 -5.54
CA MET A 34 6.48 16.70 -6.93
C MET A 34 6.41 18.18 -7.30
N THR A 35 5.49 18.95 -6.70
CA THR A 35 5.29 20.36 -7.02
C THR A 35 6.00 21.33 -6.07
N ALA A 36 6.44 20.86 -4.90
CA ALA A 36 7.22 21.66 -3.98
C ALA A 36 8.56 22.09 -4.60
N SER A 37 9.05 23.27 -4.21
CA SER A 37 10.30 23.83 -4.72
C SER A 37 11.50 22.95 -4.34
N ILE A 38 12.58 23.04 -5.11
CA ILE A 38 13.85 22.36 -4.77
C ILE A 38 14.38 22.85 -3.41
N GLN A 39 14.16 24.12 -3.06
CA GLN A 39 14.57 24.67 -1.78
C GLN A 39 13.84 24.02 -0.59
N ASP A 40 12.58 23.62 -0.82
CA ASP A 40 11.75 22.90 0.15
C ASP A 40 11.92 21.36 0.06
N GLY A 41 12.95 20.89 -0.66
CA GLY A 41 13.25 19.48 -0.84
C GLY A 41 12.33 18.75 -1.81
N GLY A 42 11.52 19.45 -2.61
CA GLY A 42 10.65 18.91 -3.65
C GLY A 42 11.34 18.75 -5.01
N LEU A 43 10.56 18.46 -6.05
CA LEU A 43 11.05 18.23 -7.40
C LEU A 43 10.82 19.40 -8.35
N ASP A 44 10.10 20.43 -7.94
CA ASP A 44 9.76 21.66 -8.73
C ASP A 44 9.09 21.34 -10.08
N PHE A 45 8.26 20.28 -10.12
CA PHE A 45 7.50 19.94 -11.32
C PHE A 45 6.32 20.87 -11.50
N SER A 46 5.97 21.17 -12.74
CA SER A 46 4.71 21.85 -13.04
C SER A 46 3.51 21.00 -12.57
N ASN A 47 2.41 21.66 -12.20
CA ASN A 47 1.17 20.97 -11.82
C ASN A 47 0.68 20.00 -12.89
N SER A 48 0.86 20.34 -14.16
CA SER A 48 0.51 19.45 -15.30
C SER A 48 1.36 18.19 -15.30
N SER A 49 2.69 18.31 -15.14
CA SER A 49 3.60 17.17 -15.11
C SER A 49 3.34 16.27 -13.90
N ALA A 50 3.18 16.88 -12.71
CA ALA A 50 2.87 16.13 -11.50
C ALA A 50 1.54 15.36 -11.59
N SER A 51 0.50 16.01 -12.13
CA SER A 51 -0.80 15.36 -12.36
C SER A 51 -0.72 14.23 -13.38
N ALA A 52 0.07 14.39 -14.44
CA ALA A 52 0.28 13.34 -15.45
C ALA A 52 1.00 12.12 -14.85
N ILE A 53 2.09 12.34 -14.11
CA ILE A 53 2.84 11.28 -13.42
C ILE A 53 1.92 10.55 -12.43
N TYR A 54 1.16 11.29 -11.62
CA TYR A 54 0.21 10.73 -10.68
C TYR A 54 -0.87 9.89 -11.38
N GLY A 55 -1.43 10.38 -12.50
CA GLY A 55 -2.43 9.68 -13.28
C GLY A 55 -1.88 8.37 -13.89
N ILE A 56 -0.67 8.41 -14.46
CA ILE A 56 0.02 7.21 -15.01
C ILE A 56 0.30 6.21 -13.87
N TYR A 57 0.83 6.68 -12.74
CA TYR A 57 1.06 5.83 -11.57
C TYR A 57 -0.23 5.15 -11.09
N ALA A 58 -1.32 5.92 -10.94
CA ALA A 58 -2.60 5.38 -10.50
C ALA A 58 -3.16 4.34 -11.48
N ALA A 59 -3.12 4.62 -12.79
CA ALA A 59 -3.53 3.67 -13.82
C ALA A 59 -2.68 2.39 -13.81
N ALA A 60 -1.35 2.54 -13.68
CA ALA A 60 -0.43 1.41 -13.62
C ALA A 60 -0.70 0.49 -12.43
N VAL A 61 -1.03 1.05 -11.25
CA VAL A 61 -1.42 0.27 -10.05
C VAL A 61 -2.63 -0.62 -10.35
N TYR A 62 -3.66 -0.09 -11.00
CA TYR A 62 -4.85 -0.89 -11.35
C TYR A 62 -4.53 -1.94 -12.42
N LEU A 63 -3.78 -1.59 -13.45
CA LEU A 63 -3.38 -2.53 -14.51
C LEU A 63 -2.51 -3.66 -13.96
N ALA A 64 -1.62 -3.39 -13.01
CA ALA A 64 -0.77 -4.38 -12.38
C ALA A 64 -1.54 -5.44 -11.56
N THR A 65 -2.79 -5.17 -11.18
CA THR A 65 -3.62 -6.16 -10.48
C THR A 65 -3.96 -7.37 -11.35
N LEU A 66 -4.05 -7.21 -12.67
CA LEU A 66 -4.35 -8.29 -13.61
C LEU A 66 -3.23 -9.36 -13.62
N PRO A 67 -1.95 -9.02 -13.94
CA PRO A 67 -0.88 -9.99 -13.84
C PRO A 67 -0.63 -10.45 -12.39
N GLY A 68 -0.89 -9.61 -11.38
CA GLY A 68 -0.74 -9.98 -9.99
C GLY A 68 -1.69 -11.11 -9.55
N GLY A 69 -2.94 -11.06 -9.97
CA GLY A 69 -3.89 -12.15 -9.76
C GLY A 69 -3.48 -13.43 -10.52
N TRP A 70 -3.10 -13.28 -11.80
CA TRP A 70 -2.63 -14.42 -12.60
C TRP A 70 -1.41 -15.12 -11.99
N ILE A 71 -0.44 -14.36 -11.47
CA ILE A 71 0.76 -14.90 -10.79
C ILE A 71 0.36 -15.70 -9.54
N ALA A 72 -0.61 -15.23 -8.78
CA ALA A 72 -1.10 -15.92 -7.61
C ALA A 72 -1.80 -17.24 -7.98
N ASP A 73 -2.63 -17.22 -9.01
CA ASP A 73 -3.42 -18.39 -9.39
C ASP A 73 -2.58 -19.48 -10.04
N ASN A 74 -1.50 -19.12 -10.77
CA ASN A 74 -0.76 -20.07 -11.59
C ASN A 74 0.66 -20.40 -11.09
N LEU A 75 1.29 -19.55 -10.24
CA LEU A 75 2.69 -19.71 -9.89
C LEU A 75 2.94 -19.91 -8.39
N TYR A 76 2.52 -18.97 -7.54
CA TYR A 76 2.96 -18.92 -6.15
C TYR A 76 1.88 -19.19 -5.11
N GLY A 77 0.61 -19.10 -5.49
CA GLY A 77 -0.53 -19.08 -4.57
C GLY A 77 -0.71 -17.71 -3.90
N GLN A 78 -1.94 -17.43 -3.46
CA GLN A 78 -2.34 -16.13 -2.94
C GLN A 78 -1.51 -15.67 -1.73
N GLN A 79 -1.24 -16.58 -0.77
CA GLN A 79 -0.51 -16.23 0.46
C GLN A 79 0.91 -15.73 0.19
N LYS A 80 1.67 -16.44 -0.65
CA LYS A 80 3.04 -16.04 -1.00
C LYS A 80 3.05 -14.78 -1.85
N THR A 81 2.07 -14.62 -2.75
CA THR A 81 1.97 -13.45 -3.61
C THR A 81 1.67 -12.19 -2.79
N VAL A 82 0.81 -12.28 -1.76
CA VAL A 82 0.57 -11.18 -0.80
C VAL A 82 1.86 -10.83 -0.06
N LEU A 83 2.61 -11.82 0.43
CA LEU A 83 3.88 -11.58 1.12
C LEU A 83 4.91 -10.89 0.23
N TYR A 84 5.12 -11.40 -0.98
CA TYR A 84 6.07 -10.80 -1.94
C TYR A 84 5.64 -9.39 -2.33
N GLY A 85 4.33 -9.17 -2.57
CA GLY A 85 3.77 -7.85 -2.81
C GLY A 85 4.08 -6.88 -1.68
N GLY A 86 3.86 -7.30 -0.43
CA GLY A 86 4.16 -6.50 0.75
C GLY A 86 5.64 -6.13 0.89
N ILE A 87 6.55 -7.09 0.67
CA ILE A 87 7.99 -6.84 0.70
C ILE A 87 8.41 -5.84 -0.38
N ILE A 88 7.88 -5.99 -1.60
CA ILE A 88 8.19 -5.08 -2.72
C ILE A 88 7.67 -3.66 -2.44
N ILE A 89 6.44 -3.52 -1.90
CA ILE A 89 5.89 -2.22 -1.50
C ILE A 89 6.78 -1.57 -0.44
N MET A 90 7.18 -2.32 0.58
CA MET A 90 8.06 -1.84 1.64
C MET A 90 9.35 -1.23 1.07
N PHE A 91 10.05 -1.98 0.20
CA PHE A 91 11.26 -1.47 -0.45
C PHE A 91 10.97 -0.28 -1.36
N GLY A 92 9.84 -0.28 -2.08
CA GLY A 92 9.42 0.86 -2.90
C GLY A 92 9.33 2.14 -2.09
N HIS A 93 8.66 2.12 -0.94
CA HIS A 93 8.54 3.29 -0.06
C HIS A 93 9.88 3.70 0.59
N LEU A 94 10.71 2.74 1.01
CA LEU A 94 12.04 3.05 1.55
C LEU A 94 12.96 3.68 0.51
N ILE A 95 12.86 3.27 -0.74
CA ILE A 95 13.60 3.86 -1.86
C ILE A 95 13.10 5.28 -2.16
N LEU A 96 11.78 5.53 -2.09
CA LEU A 96 11.22 6.89 -2.22
C LEU A 96 11.71 7.84 -1.12
N ALA A 97 12.13 7.31 0.03
CA ALA A 97 12.74 8.11 1.10
C ALA A 97 14.17 8.58 0.78
N ILE A 98 14.79 8.12 -0.31
CA ILE A 98 16.13 8.54 -0.72
C ILE A 98 16.01 9.71 -1.71
N PRO A 99 16.65 10.86 -1.46
CA PRO A 99 16.56 12.05 -2.32
C PRO A 99 17.34 11.86 -3.63
N ASN A 100 16.78 11.12 -4.56
CA ASN A 100 17.38 10.86 -5.88
C ASN A 100 16.29 10.66 -6.93
N MET A 101 16.39 11.39 -8.06
CA MET A 101 15.36 11.38 -9.11
C MET A 101 15.19 9.98 -9.75
N SER A 102 16.28 9.28 -10.01
CA SER A 102 16.18 7.93 -10.61
C SER A 102 15.54 6.94 -9.65
N LEU A 103 15.87 7.06 -8.35
CA LEU A 103 15.29 6.23 -7.30
C LEU A 103 13.81 6.57 -7.04
N PHE A 104 13.39 7.82 -7.27
CA PHE A 104 11.99 8.21 -7.20
C PHE A 104 11.11 7.38 -8.18
N TYR A 105 11.46 7.36 -9.46
CA TYR A 105 10.71 6.57 -10.45
C TYR A 105 10.82 5.06 -10.19
N PHE A 106 11.98 4.59 -9.76
CA PHE A 106 12.18 3.18 -9.41
C PHE A 106 11.32 2.79 -8.20
N GLY A 107 11.28 3.61 -7.16
CA GLY A 107 10.41 3.41 -5.99
C GLY A 107 8.93 3.35 -6.36
N LEU A 108 8.44 4.29 -7.18
CA LEU A 108 7.05 4.27 -7.69
C LEU A 108 6.77 2.98 -8.46
N THR A 109 7.69 2.52 -9.31
CA THR A 109 7.54 1.27 -10.06
C THR A 109 7.43 0.06 -9.14
N LEU A 110 8.25 -0.02 -8.09
CA LEU A 110 8.16 -1.08 -7.09
C LEU A 110 6.81 -1.05 -6.35
N VAL A 111 6.32 0.13 -5.97
CA VAL A 111 5.00 0.25 -5.33
C VAL A 111 3.89 -0.22 -6.28
N VAL A 112 3.95 0.11 -7.57
CA VAL A 112 3.01 -0.40 -8.58
C VAL A 112 3.01 -1.93 -8.63
N ILE A 113 4.19 -2.54 -8.79
CA ILE A 113 4.34 -4.00 -8.88
C ILE A 113 3.84 -4.67 -7.60
N GLY A 114 4.31 -4.20 -6.45
CA GLY A 114 3.96 -4.78 -5.16
C GLY A 114 2.47 -4.67 -4.85
N THR A 115 1.84 -3.51 -5.10
CA THR A 115 0.40 -3.33 -4.92
C THR A 115 -0.39 -4.19 -5.89
N GLY A 116 0.06 -4.34 -7.13
CA GLY A 116 -0.53 -5.26 -8.11
C GLY A 116 -0.54 -6.71 -7.62
N LEU A 117 0.53 -7.16 -6.98
CA LEU A 117 0.62 -8.49 -6.38
C LEU A 117 -0.25 -8.64 -5.12
N LEU A 118 -0.25 -7.64 -4.23
CA LEU A 118 -0.92 -7.75 -2.93
C LEU A 118 -2.43 -7.56 -3.03
N LYS A 119 -2.87 -6.48 -3.65
CA LYS A 119 -4.25 -5.99 -3.58
C LYS A 119 -5.33 -6.99 -4.04
N PRO A 120 -5.24 -7.66 -5.21
CA PRO A 120 -6.26 -8.62 -5.62
C PRO A 120 -6.26 -9.85 -4.72
N ASN A 121 -5.10 -10.29 -4.28
CA ASN A 121 -4.91 -11.55 -3.59
C ASN A 121 -5.28 -11.51 -2.11
N ILE A 122 -5.08 -10.39 -1.42
CA ILE A 122 -5.50 -10.27 -0.02
C ILE A 122 -7.03 -10.30 0.11
N SER A 123 -7.76 -9.69 -0.83
CA SER A 123 -9.22 -9.76 -0.87
C SER A 123 -9.72 -11.16 -1.19
N ALA A 124 -9.04 -11.89 -2.08
CA ALA A 124 -9.34 -13.28 -2.39
C ALA A 124 -9.11 -14.19 -1.16
N LEU A 125 -8.01 -13.97 -0.40
CA LEU A 125 -7.77 -14.68 0.86
C LEU A 125 -8.91 -14.46 1.87
N VAL A 126 -9.40 -13.22 2.02
CA VAL A 126 -10.56 -12.94 2.89
C VAL A 126 -11.77 -13.73 2.44
N GLY A 127 -12.05 -13.77 1.13
CA GLY A 127 -13.14 -14.57 0.56
C GLY A 127 -13.03 -16.06 0.90
N GLY A 128 -11.84 -16.63 0.76
CA GLY A 128 -11.53 -18.02 1.05
C GLY A 128 -11.75 -18.42 2.51
N LEU A 129 -11.58 -17.48 3.47
CA LEU A 129 -11.85 -17.75 4.89
C LEU A 129 -13.32 -18.11 5.19
N TYR A 130 -14.23 -17.79 4.29
CA TYR A 130 -15.67 -17.93 4.48
C TYR A 130 -16.34 -18.92 3.53
N GLU A 131 -15.58 -19.77 2.82
CA GLU A 131 -16.14 -20.79 1.92
C GLU A 131 -17.17 -21.70 2.63
N ASN A 132 -16.87 -22.08 3.88
CA ASN A 132 -17.73 -22.92 4.72
C ASN A 132 -18.59 -22.12 5.73
N LYS A 133 -18.62 -20.79 5.64
CA LYS A 133 -19.33 -19.88 6.56
C LYS A 133 -19.96 -18.71 5.80
N ILE A 134 -20.73 -19.01 4.77
CA ILE A 134 -21.30 -18.02 3.84
C ILE A 134 -22.10 -16.92 4.57
N ASP A 135 -22.86 -17.30 5.59
CA ASP A 135 -23.67 -16.36 6.40
C ASP A 135 -22.84 -15.27 7.11
N MET A 136 -21.55 -15.53 7.33
CA MET A 136 -20.63 -14.58 8.00
C MET A 136 -19.74 -13.82 7.02
N ARG A 137 -19.80 -14.14 5.73
CA ARG A 137 -18.88 -13.60 4.71
C ARG A 137 -19.02 -12.09 4.58
N GLU A 138 -20.25 -11.58 4.51
CA GLU A 138 -20.51 -10.15 4.38
C GLU A 138 -19.99 -9.36 5.57
N SER A 139 -20.26 -9.83 6.79
CA SER A 139 -19.72 -9.20 8.01
C SER A 139 -18.20 -9.28 8.10
N GLY A 140 -17.59 -10.36 7.60
CA GLY A 140 -16.14 -10.51 7.49
C GLY A 140 -15.51 -9.48 6.56
N PHE A 141 -16.10 -9.27 5.38
CA PHE A 141 -15.66 -8.21 4.46
C PHE A 141 -15.89 -6.81 5.03
N THR A 142 -16.98 -6.59 5.76
CA THR A 142 -17.22 -5.30 6.45
C THR A 142 -16.08 -4.99 7.43
N ILE A 143 -15.69 -5.96 8.26
CA ILE A 143 -14.55 -5.81 9.18
C ILE A 143 -13.26 -5.54 8.39
N PHE A 144 -13.01 -6.29 7.32
CA PHE A 144 -11.83 -6.10 6.48
C PHE A 144 -11.80 -4.69 5.85
N TYR A 145 -12.92 -4.18 5.33
CA TYR A 145 -12.97 -2.83 4.77
C TYR A 145 -12.79 -1.71 5.81
N MET A 146 -13.13 -1.96 7.08
CA MET A 146 -12.80 -1.00 8.15
C MET A 146 -11.29 -0.77 8.28
N SER A 147 -10.46 -1.79 8.00
CA SER A 147 -9.00 -1.64 8.02
C SER A 147 -8.48 -0.64 6.99
N ILE A 148 -9.12 -0.59 5.81
CA ILE A 148 -8.77 0.36 4.74
C ILE A 148 -8.96 1.79 5.22
N ASN A 149 -10.11 2.10 5.84
CA ASN A 149 -10.40 3.43 6.36
C ASN A 149 -9.46 3.81 7.51
N LEU A 150 -9.23 2.89 8.44
CA LEU A 150 -8.30 3.12 9.56
C LEU A 150 -6.88 3.36 9.04
N GLY A 151 -6.41 2.55 8.11
CA GLY A 151 -5.09 2.69 7.49
C GLY A 151 -4.97 4.03 6.74
N SER A 152 -5.99 4.44 5.97
CA SER A 152 -5.95 5.71 5.23
C SER A 152 -5.86 6.91 6.17
N ILE A 153 -6.63 6.93 7.26
CA ILE A 153 -6.57 7.99 8.28
C ILE A 153 -5.16 8.06 8.88
N LEU A 154 -4.62 6.94 9.32
CA LEU A 154 -3.27 6.88 9.90
C LEU A 154 -2.22 7.36 8.88
N GLY A 155 -2.35 6.96 7.60
CA GLY A 155 -1.44 7.35 6.54
C GLY A 155 -1.42 8.86 6.30
N PHE A 156 -2.58 9.48 6.13
CA PHE A 156 -2.66 10.92 5.94
C PHE A 156 -2.10 11.69 7.14
N PHE A 157 -2.40 11.27 8.37
CA PHE A 157 -1.87 11.94 9.55
C PHE A 157 -0.37 11.77 9.70
N ILE A 158 0.14 10.54 9.64
CA ILE A 158 1.56 10.27 9.93
C ILE A 158 2.44 10.74 8.77
N CYS A 159 2.18 10.27 7.55
CA CYS A 159 3.02 10.62 6.41
C CYS A 159 2.82 12.07 5.99
N GLY A 160 1.59 12.61 6.06
CA GLY A 160 1.32 14.02 5.78
C GLY A 160 2.06 14.93 6.75
N TYR A 161 1.90 14.71 8.06
CA TYR A 161 2.58 15.52 9.07
C TYR A 161 4.11 15.46 8.93
N LEU A 162 4.68 14.28 8.78
CA LEU A 162 6.13 14.12 8.62
C LEU A 162 6.62 14.73 7.30
N GLY A 163 5.88 14.54 6.22
CA GLY A 163 6.24 15.06 4.90
C GLY A 163 6.24 16.59 4.85
N GLU A 164 5.19 17.21 5.34
CA GLU A 164 5.03 18.67 5.24
C GLU A 164 5.79 19.46 6.30
N ASN A 165 5.95 18.93 7.52
CA ASN A 165 6.54 19.68 8.64
C ASN A 165 8.00 19.31 8.93
N ILE A 166 8.46 18.12 8.53
CA ILE A 166 9.84 17.66 8.82
C ILE A 166 10.62 17.49 7.52
N GLY A 167 9.99 16.92 6.49
CA GLY A 167 10.55 16.75 5.15
C GLY A 167 9.96 15.56 4.44
N TRP A 168 9.81 15.67 3.13
CA TRP A 168 9.12 14.71 2.26
C TRP A 168 9.64 13.28 2.41
N HIS A 169 10.95 13.13 2.53
CA HIS A 169 11.61 11.83 2.65
C HIS A 169 11.26 11.09 3.95
N TYR A 170 10.98 11.83 5.03
CA TYR A 170 10.49 11.24 6.28
C TYR A 170 9.05 10.72 6.13
N GLY A 171 8.21 11.41 5.37
CA GLY A 171 6.86 10.94 5.05
C GLY A 171 6.87 9.64 4.25
N PHE A 172 7.71 9.55 3.21
CA PHE A 172 7.90 8.30 2.45
C PHE A 172 8.52 7.18 3.30
N GLY A 173 9.50 7.50 4.14
CA GLY A 173 10.12 6.56 5.08
C GLY A 173 9.12 5.98 6.07
N ALA A 174 8.23 6.81 6.61
CA ALA A 174 7.16 6.37 7.51
C ALA A 174 6.19 5.39 6.82
N ALA A 175 5.86 5.62 5.54
CA ALA A 175 5.10 4.67 4.75
C ALA A 175 5.83 3.32 4.62
N GLY A 176 7.15 3.33 4.37
CA GLY A 176 7.97 2.12 4.32
C GLY A 176 8.02 1.36 5.65
N ILE A 177 8.17 2.07 6.77
CA ILE A 177 8.15 1.48 8.11
C ILE A 177 6.76 0.90 8.43
N GLY A 178 5.69 1.59 8.08
CA GLY A 178 4.33 1.06 8.24
C GLY A 178 4.15 -0.25 7.48
N MET A 179 4.61 -0.33 6.23
CA MET A 179 4.54 -1.58 5.47
C MET A 179 5.44 -2.68 6.05
N LEU A 180 6.60 -2.34 6.64
CA LEU A 180 7.45 -3.30 7.36
C LEU A 180 6.67 -3.96 8.51
N PHE A 181 5.92 -3.18 9.31
CA PHE A 181 5.06 -3.74 10.35
C PHE A 181 3.99 -4.68 9.77
N GLY A 182 3.39 -4.33 8.63
CA GLY A 182 2.45 -5.18 7.92
C GLY A 182 3.07 -6.51 7.48
N VAL A 183 4.28 -6.49 6.93
CA VAL A 183 5.02 -7.69 6.51
C VAL A 183 5.38 -8.56 7.70
N ILE A 184 5.94 -7.99 8.76
CA ILE A 184 6.31 -8.73 9.99
C ILE A 184 5.08 -9.40 10.58
N GLN A 185 3.99 -8.67 10.73
CA GLN A 185 2.74 -9.17 11.30
C GLN A 185 2.08 -10.25 10.42
N TYR A 186 2.28 -10.21 9.11
CA TYR A 186 1.76 -11.23 8.19
C TYR A 186 2.53 -12.56 8.30
N ILE A 187 3.82 -12.51 8.64
CA ILE A 187 4.70 -13.70 8.76
C ILE A 187 4.50 -14.40 10.12
N LEU A 188 4.24 -13.62 11.20
CA LEU A 188 4.07 -14.13 12.57
C LEU A 188 2.69 -14.76 12.79
#